data_0088db44c14f6c43516d9ed13b129fdc
#
_entry.id   0088db44c14f6c43516d9ed13b129fdc
#
_cell.length_a   1.000
_cell.length_b   1.000
_cell.length_c   1.000
_cell.angle_alpha   90.00
_cell.angle_beta   90.00
_cell.angle_gamma   90.00
#
_symmetry.space_group_name_H-M   'P 1'
#
loop_
_entity.id
_entity.type
_entity.pdbx_description
1 polymer ?
#
loop_
_entity_poly.entity_id
_entity_poly.type
_entity_poly.pdbx_seq_one_letter_code
_entity_poly.pdbx_strand_id
1 'polypeptide(L)'
;MKRLLITILTLTTLLVNAQQFEQPKLQTEDFKKLQVKVGGDLTLQYQAISHSAKDINLIPLGKGFNLPTANLNLSAIISPGIKVNLTTYLSSRHHEESWVKDGYLLIDALTFLNKPAIDDLFKNFRMKIGMMEINYGDYHFRRSDNGNTINNQFVGNYIMDAFTTSVGIEMYYFKNDMFAMFGLSNGALKPELAGYNSSTNEYTEYNTAEELAYIFKLGFDRQFREDLRVRISSSVYISPKHHKGSLYSAERAGSRYYMVMNEEKPVDTNITDEYQKDIATDAAKNAVNASYNASSGRWGPGTTSENKAYMLNLFTKYKMFEFFGTYEITTGETTRNAEFDMSQKAIEGIMRLGKNEQFYLGIRYNSVTNDLKDAKDSINRLQIAGGWDLTKNLKAKIEYMTQKYKNFTRYPEGKFHGIMMEFAVSF
;
A
#
# COMPACT_ATOMS: atom_id res chain seq x y z
N MET A 1 33.64 43.07 -33.90
CA MET A 1 33.37 41.69 -33.46
C MET A 1 32.51 41.74 -32.17
N LYS A 2 31.20 41.67 -32.35
CA LYS A 2 30.24 41.65 -31.21
C LYS A 2 30.00 40.20 -30.85
N ARG A 3 30.38 39.77 -29.67
CA ARG A 3 30.07 38.47 -29.10
C ARG A 3 28.58 38.47 -28.62
N LEU A 4 27.75 37.74 -29.30
CA LEU A 4 26.38 37.47 -28.90
C LEU A 4 26.44 36.46 -27.75
N LEU A 5 26.20 36.89 -26.53
CA LEU A 5 25.97 35.99 -25.38
C LEU A 5 24.54 35.50 -25.51
N ILE A 6 24.38 34.27 -25.95
CA ILE A 6 23.11 33.53 -25.83
C ILE A 6 23.04 33.00 -24.39
N THR A 7 22.30 33.71 -23.57
CA THR A 7 21.90 33.22 -22.25
C THR A 7 20.83 32.15 -22.46
N ILE A 8 21.22 30.89 -22.44
CA ILE A 8 20.26 29.77 -22.37
C ILE A 8 19.63 29.87 -20.99
N LEU A 9 18.42 30.42 -20.96
CA LEU A 9 17.54 30.37 -19.81
C LEU A 9 17.08 28.91 -19.69
N THR A 10 17.83 28.09 -18.98
CA THR A 10 17.35 26.80 -18.53
C THR A 10 16.19 27.07 -17.60
N LEU A 11 14.97 26.94 -18.12
CA LEU A 11 13.78 26.77 -17.29
C LEU A 11 14.00 25.50 -16.48
N THR A 12 14.60 25.64 -15.30
CA THR A 12 14.47 24.63 -14.27
C THR A 12 12.99 24.65 -13.90
N THR A 13 12.21 23.76 -14.52
CA THR A 13 10.91 23.40 -14.01
C THR A 13 11.15 23.00 -12.57
N LEU A 14 10.72 23.86 -11.65
CA LEU A 14 10.59 23.52 -10.24
C LEU A 14 9.71 22.27 -10.20
N LEU A 15 10.32 21.11 -10.06
CA LEU A 15 9.62 19.87 -9.75
C LEU A 15 9.03 20.09 -8.36
N VAL A 16 7.89 20.73 -8.32
CA VAL A 16 7.03 20.70 -7.16
C VAL A 16 6.85 19.23 -6.83
N ASN A 17 7.12 18.81 -5.60
CA ASN A 17 6.88 17.45 -5.12
C ASN A 17 5.36 17.19 -5.12
N ALA A 18 4.77 17.10 -6.31
CA ALA A 18 3.36 16.80 -6.48
C ALA A 18 3.16 15.31 -6.27
N GLN A 19 2.16 14.94 -5.49
CA GLN A 19 1.74 13.54 -5.35
C GLN A 19 1.54 12.93 -6.74
N GLN A 20 2.32 11.89 -7.03
CA GLN A 20 2.13 11.09 -8.23
C GLN A 20 1.12 9.98 -7.94
N PHE A 21 0.20 9.77 -8.84
CA PHE A 21 -0.74 8.66 -8.86
C PHE A 21 -0.32 7.68 -9.98
N GLU A 22 -1.07 7.56 -11.06
CA GLU A 22 -0.66 6.69 -12.16
C GLU A 22 0.64 7.17 -12.81
N GLN A 23 1.46 6.21 -13.25
CA GLN A 23 2.71 6.53 -13.95
C GLN A 23 2.42 7.31 -15.25
N PRO A 24 3.24 8.32 -15.61
CA PRO A 24 3.14 8.98 -16.90
C PRO A 24 3.24 7.96 -18.05
N LYS A 25 2.62 8.27 -19.18
CA LYS A 25 2.76 7.42 -20.37
C LYS A 25 4.21 7.44 -20.88
N LEU A 26 4.66 6.27 -21.32
CA LEU A 26 5.95 6.13 -21.98
C LEU A 26 5.90 6.85 -23.34
N GLN A 27 6.86 7.71 -23.57
CA GLN A 27 7.01 8.35 -24.89
C GLN A 27 7.78 7.38 -25.80
N THR A 28 7.23 7.09 -26.96
CA THR A 28 7.83 6.16 -27.93
C THR A 28 9.15 6.67 -28.48
N GLU A 29 9.27 8.00 -28.61
CA GLU A 29 10.44 8.72 -29.10
C GLU A 29 11.65 8.61 -28.16
N ASP A 30 11.42 8.38 -26.88
CA ASP A 30 12.48 8.22 -25.87
C ASP A 30 13.22 6.90 -25.99
N PHE A 31 12.65 5.93 -26.72
CA PHE A 31 13.28 4.64 -26.93
C PHE A 31 14.31 4.69 -28.07
N LYS A 32 15.58 4.73 -27.71
CA LYS A 32 16.69 4.58 -28.68
C LYS A 32 17.32 3.19 -28.67
N LYS A 33 17.31 2.54 -27.53
CA LYS A 33 17.84 1.19 -27.30
C LYS A 33 17.29 0.65 -25.96
N LEU A 34 17.49 -0.62 -25.68
CA LEU A 34 17.22 -1.21 -24.38
C LEU A 34 17.80 -0.33 -23.24
N GLN A 35 16.95 0.11 -22.33
CA GLN A 35 17.32 0.90 -21.17
C GLN A 35 16.95 0.13 -19.92
N VAL A 36 17.94 -0.18 -19.11
CA VAL A 36 17.73 -0.82 -17.81
C VAL A 36 18.01 0.19 -16.71
N LYS A 37 17.10 0.28 -15.74
CA LYS A 37 17.24 1.11 -14.55
C LYS A 37 17.17 0.22 -13.32
N VAL A 38 18.07 0.44 -12.41
CA VAL A 38 18.07 -0.15 -11.07
C VAL A 38 17.71 0.94 -10.09
N GLY A 39 16.80 0.66 -9.20
CA GLY A 39 16.40 1.54 -8.11
C GLY A 39 16.31 0.77 -6.81
N GLY A 40 16.16 1.48 -5.72
CA GLY A 40 16.01 0.86 -4.43
C GLY A 40 15.33 1.79 -3.44
N ASP A 41 14.64 1.17 -2.51
CA ASP A 41 13.98 1.84 -1.40
C ASP A 41 14.47 1.20 -0.10
N LEU A 42 14.81 2.01 0.89
CA LEU A 42 15.26 1.55 2.20
C LEU A 42 14.58 2.39 3.28
N THR A 43 14.17 1.72 4.35
CA THR A 43 13.55 2.39 5.49
C THR A 43 14.14 1.93 6.79
N LEU A 44 14.50 2.89 7.65
CA LEU A 44 14.90 2.67 9.03
C LEU A 44 13.93 3.38 9.96
N GLN A 45 13.46 2.68 11.00
CA GLN A 45 12.50 3.21 11.98
C GLN A 45 13.03 3.16 13.39
N TYR A 46 12.62 4.14 14.20
CA TYR A 46 12.69 4.11 15.66
C TYR A 46 11.29 4.17 16.23
N GLN A 47 10.99 3.28 17.18
CA GLN A 47 9.68 3.17 17.83
C GLN A 47 9.82 3.44 19.34
N ALA A 48 8.91 4.29 19.86
CA ALA A 48 8.72 4.53 21.28
C ALA A 48 7.21 4.61 21.56
N ILE A 49 6.57 3.45 21.64
CA ILE A 49 5.11 3.29 21.80
C ILE A 49 4.81 2.62 23.14
N SER A 50 3.69 3.01 23.74
CA SER A 50 3.07 2.35 24.89
C SER A 50 1.68 1.88 24.52
N HIS A 51 1.24 0.75 25.09
CA HIS A 51 -0.08 0.19 24.90
C HIS A 51 -0.69 -0.31 26.20
N SER A 52 -2.01 -0.42 26.24
CA SER A 52 -2.75 -0.98 27.36
C SER A 52 -4.12 -1.48 26.91
N ALA A 53 -4.64 -2.47 27.60
CA ALA A 53 -6.04 -2.89 27.55
C ALA A 53 -6.46 -3.27 28.98
N LYS A 54 -7.75 -3.13 29.29
CA LYS A 54 -8.26 -3.48 30.61
C LYS A 54 -8.32 -5.00 30.77
N ASP A 55 -7.82 -5.49 31.89
CA ASP A 55 -7.83 -6.91 32.26
C ASP A 55 -7.14 -7.85 31.22
N ILE A 56 -6.25 -7.31 30.40
CA ILE A 56 -5.46 -8.03 29.39
C ILE A 56 -3.99 -7.73 29.61
N ASN A 57 -3.19 -8.76 29.79
CA ASN A 57 -1.73 -8.64 29.81
C ASN A 57 -1.20 -8.55 28.40
N LEU A 58 -0.55 -7.44 28.09
CA LEU A 58 0.09 -7.20 26.79
C LEU A 58 1.60 -7.33 26.91
N ILE A 59 2.24 -7.85 25.84
CA ILE A 59 3.70 -8.00 25.79
C ILE A 59 4.36 -6.62 25.96
N PRO A 60 5.33 -6.45 26.88
CA PRO A 60 6.01 -5.18 27.07
C PRO A 60 6.68 -4.68 25.78
N LEU A 61 6.47 -3.42 25.42
CA LEU A 61 7.11 -2.82 24.26
C LEU A 61 8.44 -2.17 24.66
N GLY A 62 9.51 -2.55 23.94
CA GLY A 62 10.78 -1.85 24.01
C GLY A 62 10.76 -0.52 23.24
N LYS A 63 11.72 0.36 23.55
CA LYS A 63 12.01 1.55 22.75
C LYS A 63 13.30 1.29 21.98
N GLY A 64 13.29 1.51 20.66
CA GLY A 64 14.48 1.25 19.87
C GLY A 64 14.24 1.27 18.36
N PHE A 65 15.28 0.86 17.66
CA PHE A 65 15.23 0.72 16.20
C PHE A 65 14.60 -0.60 15.80
N ASN A 66 13.70 -0.54 14.85
CA ASN A 66 13.15 -1.71 14.18
C ASN A 66 14.10 -2.19 13.08
N LEU A 67 14.00 -3.46 12.71
CA LEU A 67 14.73 -3.99 11.57
C LEU A 67 14.41 -3.22 10.30
N PRO A 68 15.40 -2.90 9.45
CA PRO A 68 15.17 -2.19 8.22
C PRO A 68 14.33 -3.00 7.24
N THR A 69 13.58 -2.29 6.39
CA THR A 69 12.85 -2.88 5.27
C THR A 69 13.29 -2.22 3.98
N ALA A 70 13.29 -2.99 2.88
CA ALA A 70 13.74 -2.49 1.59
C ALA A 70 13.00 -3.14 0.42
N ASN A 71 12.97 -2.43 -0.72
CA ASN A 71 12.68 -3.00 -2.03
C ASN A 71 13.87 -2.78 -2.95
N LEU A 72 14.14 -3.73 -3.83
CA LEU A 72 15.03 -3.57 -4.97
C LEU A 72 14.17 -3.54 -6.23
N ASN A 73 14.31 -2.47 -7.01
CA ASN A 73 13.49 -2.22 -8.19
C ASN A 73 14.35 -2.35 -9.44
N LEU A 74 13.91 -3.19 -10.38
CA LEU A 74 14.49 -3.30 -11.70
C LEU A 74 13.45 -2.94 -12.75
N SER A 75 13.77 -2.02 -13.65
CA SER A 75 12.89 -1.72 -14.77
C SER A 75 13.65 -1.65 -16.07
N ALA A 76 13.03 -2.11 -17.16
CA ALA A 76 13.64 -2.09 -18.49
C ALA A 76 12.63 -1.62 -19.53
N ILE A 77 12.97 -0.58 -20.30
CA ILE A 77 12.24 -0.23 -21.52
C ILE A 77 12.82 -1.10 -22.63
N ILE A 78 12.03 -2.07 -23.08
CA ILE A 78 12.46 -3.14 -24.00
C ILE A 78 12.06 -2.88 -25.45
N SER A 79 11.07 -1.99 -25.66
CA SER A 79 10.57 -1.57 -26.98
C SER A 79 9.91 -0.21 -26.84
N PRO A 80 9.70 0.55 -27.94
CA PRO A 80 8.90 1.77 -27.89
C PRO A 80 7.56 1.51 -27.22
N GLY A 81 7.29 2.20 -26.10
CA GLY A 81 6.05 2.07 -25.34
C GLY A 81 5.90 0.78 -24.52
N ILE A 82 6.93 -0.06 -24.39
CA ILE A 82 6.87 -1.29 -23.59
C ILE A 82 7.95 -1.29 -22.50
N LYS A 83 7.52 -1.41 -21.24
CA LYS A 83 8.39 -1.45 -20.06
C LYS A 83 8.11 -2.70 -19.22
N VAL A 84 9.16 -3.37 -18.79
CA VAL A 84 9.12 -4.43 -17.77
C VAL A 84 9.43 -3.81 -16.42
N ASN A 85 8.71 -4.18 -15.38
CA ASN A 85 9.04 -3.86 -13.99
C ASN A 85 9.17 -5.17 -13.20
N LEU A 86 10.14 -5.19 -12.30
CA LEU A 86 10.36 -6.25 -11.33
C LEU A 86 10.74 -5.60 -10.01
N THR A 87 10.03 -5.90 -8.95
CA THR A 87 10.35 -5.46 -7.59
C THR A 87 10.59 -6.67 -6.71
N THR A 88 11.74 -6.67 -6.03
CA THR A 88 12.09 -7.67 -5.02
C THR A 88 11.95 -7.05 -3.65
N TYR A 89 11.18 -7.70 -2.80
CA TYR A 89 11.05 -7.37 -1.39
C TYR A 89 12.22 -7.96 -0.62
N LEU A 90 12.87 -7.13 0.19
CA LEU A 90 13.96 -7.52 1.08
C LEU A 90 13.55 -7.26 2.52
N SER A 91 13.64 -8.26 3.37
CA SER A 91 13.31 -8.12 4.79
C SER A 91 14.28 -8.91 5.64
N SER A 92 14.85 -8.27 6.63
CA SER A 92 15.66 -8.92 7.66
C SER A 92 14.82 -9.55 8.79
N ARG A 93 13.48 -9.47 8.70
CA ARG A 93 12.56 -10.07 9.67
C ARG A 93 12.31 -11.56 9.46
N HIS A 94 12.54 -12.03 8.24
CA HIS A 94 12.30 -13.39 7.81
C HIS A 94 13.59 -13.95 7.23
N HIS A 95 14.38 -14.67 7.99
CA HIS A 95 15.43 -15.59 7.56
C HIS A 95 16.14 -15.24 6.25
N GLU A 96 16.58 -14.01 6.05
CA GLU A 96 17.37 -13.63 4.87
C GLU A 96 16.65 -13.88 3.52
N GLU A 97 15.32 -14.01 3.51
CA GLU A 97 14.56 -14.25 2.30
C GLU A 97 14.36 -13.00 1.47
N SER A 98 14.50 -13.16 0.17
CA SER A 98 14.07 -12.17 -0.82
C SER A 98 12.88 -12.73 -1.62
N TRP A 99 11.84 -11.92 -1.81
CA TRP A 99 10.63 -12.34 -2.50
C TRP A 99 10.36 -11.43 -3.69
N VAL A 100 9.87 -12.01 -4.78
CA VAL A 100 9.30 -11.22 -5.87
C VAL A 100 8.01 -10.59 -5.35
N LYS A 101 8.01 -9.26 -5.24
CA LYS A 101 6.84 -8.49 -4.84
C LYS A 101 5.92 -8.25 -6.01
N ASP A 102 6.46 -7.79 -7.14
CA ASP A 102 5.76 -7.64 -8.40
C ASP A 102 6.68 -7.97 -9.59
N GLY A 103 6.05 -8.23 -10.74
CA GLY A 103 6.70 -8.44 -12.01
C GLY A 103 5.67 -8.34 -13.12
N TYR A 104 5.69 -7.22 -13.88
CA TYR A 104 4.68 -6.94 -14.88
C TYR A 104 5.22 -6.19 -16.10
N LEU A 105 4.50 -6.33 -17.21
CA LEU A 105 4.64 -5.52 -18.41
C LEU A 105 3.71 -4.31 -18.34
N LEU A 106 4.23 -3.13 -18.63
CA LEU A 106 3.48 -1.92 -18.92
C LEU A 106 3.54 -1.64 -20.41
N ILE A 107 2.40 -1.53 -21.07
CA ILE A 107 2.26 -1.38 -22.52
C ILE A 107 1.50 -0.08 -22.80
N ASP A 108 2.18 0.90 -23.35
CA ASP A 108 1.64 2.20 -23.77
C ASP A 108 1.60 2.38 -25.28
N ALA A 109 2.26 1.49 -26.03
CA ALA A 109 2.23 1.44 -27.48
C ALA A 109 2.60 0.05 -27.99
N LEU A 110 2.16 -0.31 -29.18
CA LEU A 110 2.46 -1.55 -29.89
C LEU A 110 2.95 -1.25 -31.32
N THR A 111 3.87 -0.29 -31.46
CA THR A 111 4.36 0.22 -32.75
C THR A 111 4.94 -0.85 -33.67
N PHE A 112 5.47 -1.94 -33.10
CA PHE A 112 6.02 -3.07 -33.86
C PHE A 112 4.97 -3.81 -34.71
N LEU A 113 3.68 -3.63 -34.44
CA LEU A 113 2.59 -4.20 -35.24
C LEU A 113 2.39 -3.45 -36.56
N ASN A 114 2.91 -2.22 -36.69
CA ASN A 114 2.76 -1.36 -37.86
C ASN A 114 1.29 -1.22 -38.31
N LYS A 115 0.38 -0.98 -37.35
CA LYS A 115 -1.07 -0.83 -37.56
C LYS A 115 -1.54 0.53 -37.06
N PRO A 116 -1.83 1.50 -37.94
CA PRO A 116 -2.23 2.86 -37.55
C PRO A 116 -3.45 2.90 -36.60
N ALA A 117 -4.42 2.00 -36.78
CA ALA A 117 -5.59 1.92 -35.88
C ALA A 117 -5.22 1.52 -34.45
N ILE A 118 -4.20 0.65 -34.27
CA ILE A 118 -3.70 0.26 -32.97
C ILE A 118 -2.90 1.42 -32.34
N ASP A 119 -2.07 2.09 -33.12
CA ASP A 119 -1.33 3.26 -32.64
C ASP A 119 -2.27 4.38 -32.20
N ASP A 120 -3.38 4.61 -32.92
CA ASP A 120 -4.40 5.58 -32.55
C ASP A 120 -5.13 5.19 -31.25
N LEU A 121 -5.48 3.92 -31.08
CA LEU A 121 -6.06 3.38 -29.85
C LEU A 121 -5.12 3.65 -28.64
N PHE A 122 -3.86 3.31 -28.78
CA PHE A 122 -2.86 3.44 -27.71
C PHE A 122 -2.48 4.89 -27.38
N LYS A 123 -2.93 5.91 -28.12
CA LYS A 123 -2.79 7.31 -27.68
C LYS A 123 -3.45 7.55 -26.31
N ASN A 124 -4.59 6.90 -26.06
CA ASN A 124 -5.36 7.04 -24.83
C ASN A 124 -5.39 5.76 -23.97
N PHE A 125 -4.92 4.65 -24.51
CA PHE A 125 -5.01 3.33 -23.88
C PHE A 125 -3.67 2.92 -23.28
N ARG A 126 -3.73 2.14 -22.21
CA ARG A 126 -2.59 1.50 -21.51
C ARG A 126 -3.01 0.13 -21.05
N MET A 127 -2.07 -0.79 -21.00
CA MET A 127 -2.27 -2.12 -20.42
C MET A 127 -1.14 -2.47 -19.45
N LYS A 128 -1.46 -3.11 -18.33
CA LYS A 128 -0.52 -3.77 -17.42
C LYS A 128 -0.85 -5.25 -17.36
N ILE A 129 0.14 -6.13 -17.46
CA ILE A 129 -0.05 -7.58 -17.44
C ILE A 129 1.05 -8.20 -16.58
N GLY A 130 0.67 -9.02 -15.62
CA GLY A 130 1.59 -9.76 -14.76
C GLY A 130 1.17 -9.75 -13.31
N MET A 131 2.12 -10.00 -12.41
CA MET A 131 1.94 -9.85 -10.98
C MET A 131 2.16 -8.38 -10.62
N MET A 132 1.15 -7.71 -10.10
CA MET A 132 1.21 -6.28 -9.82
C MET A 132 0.36 -5.91 -8.61
N GLU A 133 0.71 -4.80 -7.99
CA GLU A 133 -0.18 -4.11 -7.07
C GLU A 133 -1.46 -3.70 -7.82
N ILE A 134 -2.61 -4.15 -7.34
CA ILE A 134 -3.90 -3.85 -7.95
C ILE A 134 -4.29 -2.38 -7.71
N ASN A 135 -4.77 -1.70 -8.74
CA ASN A 135 -5.12 -0.28 -8.65
C ASN A 135 -6.53 -0.07 -8.08
N TYR A 136 -6.72 -0.48 -6.81
CA TYR A 136 -7.95 -0.25 -6.04
C TYR A 136 -7.76 0.90 -5.07
N GLY A 137 -8.57 1.96 -5.20
CA GLY A 137 -8.42 3.22 -4.46
C GLY A 137 -7.20 4.03 -4.87
N ASP A 138 -6.95 5.16 -4.18
CA ASP A 138 -5.80 6.02 -4.40
C ASP A 138 -4.80 6.01 -3.25
N TYR A 139 -5.17 5.41 -2.10
CA TYR A 139 -4.27 5.39 -0.94
C TYR A 139 -3.02 4.55 -1.19
N HIS A 140 -3.07 3.52 -2.00
CA HIS A 140 -1.92 2.67 -2.33
C HIS A 140 -0.75 3.46 -2.95
N PHE A 141 -0.99 4.59 -3.61
CA PHE A 141 0.07 5.49 -4.11
C PHE A 141 0.74 6.32 -3.01
N ARG A 142 0.13 6.41 -1.83
CA ARG A 142 0.55 7.27 -0.72
C ARG A 142 1.01 6.50 0.51
N ARG A 143 0.79 5.19 0.56
CA ARG A 143 1.12 4.34 1.71
C ARG A 143 2.58 3.89 1.68
N SER A 144 3.09 3.56 2.85
CA SER A 144 4.35 2.84 2.97
C SER A 144 4.17 1.42 2.47
N ASP A 145 5.04 1.00 1.58
CA ASP A 145 5.08 -0.34 1.05
C ASP A 145 6.50 -0.85 1.13
N ASN A 146 6.85 -1.31 2.29
CA ASN A 146 8.17 -1.81 2.65
C ASN A 146 9.30 -0.80 2.45
N GLY A 147 9.67 -0.51 1.22
CA GLY A 147 10.65 0.50 0.89
C GLY A 147 10.03 1.81 0.39
N ASN A 148 8.85 1.81 -0.20
CA ASN A 148 8.23 2.98 -0.84
C ASN A 148 7.65 4.00 0.17
N THR A 149 8.38 4.23 1.26
CA THR A 149 7.93 5.06 2.39
C THR A 149 8.09 6.55 2.13
N ILE A 150 8.85 6.94 1.10
CA ILE A 150 9.08 8.34 0.75
C ILE A 150 7.78 9.04 0.32
N ASN A 151 6.81 8.30 -0.21
CA ASN A 151 5.52 8.82 -0.67
C ASN A 151 4.50 8.98 0.47
N ASN A 152 4.69 8.29 1.60
CA ASN A 152 3.84 8.46 2.78
C ASN A 152 4.31 9.65 3.61
N GLN A 153 3.42 10.60 3.89
CA GLN A 153 3.75 11.74 4.75
C GLN A 153 3.65 11.39 6.24
N PHE A 154 3.10 10.22 6.56
CA PHE A 154 3.04 9.65 7.91
C PHE A 154 3.95 8.42 7.99
N VAL A 155 4.22 7.94 9.21
CA VAL A 155 4.93 6.67 9.39
C VAL A 155 3.94 5.52 9.24
N GLY A 156 2.82 5.58 9.93
CA GLY A 156 1.80 4.53 9.90
C GLY A 156 0.96 4.51 8.63
N ASN A 157 0.54 3.29 8.22
CA ASN A 157 -0.48 3.07 7.21
C ASN A 157 -1.90 3.12 7.83
N TYR A 158 -2.94 3.03 7.00
CA TYR A 158 -4.33 3.01 7.47
C TYR A 158 -4.62 1.79 8.38
N ILE A 159 -5.68 1.90 9.18
CA ILE A 159 -6.14 0.83 10.06
C ILE A 159 -6.66 -0.34 9.21
N MET A 160 -7.58 -0.07 8.28
CA MET A 160 -8.02 -1.02 7.25
C MET A 160 -7.27 -0.68 5.96
N ASP A 161 -6.31 -1.51 5.61
CA ASP A 161 -5.34 -1.24 4.56
C ASP A 161 -5.60 -2.18 3.38
N ALA A 162 -6.36 -1.68 2.40
CA ALA A 162 -6.70 -2.38 1.17
C ALA A 162 -5.49 -2.37 0.22
N PHE A 163 -4.59 -3.33 0.39
CA PHE A 163 -3.38 -3.46 -0.41
C PHE A 163 -3.03 -4.91 -0.67
N THR A 164 -2.96 -5.28 -1.93
CA THR A 164 -2.48 -6.60 -2.36
C THR A 164 -1.76 -6.53 -3.69
N THR A 165 -0.89 -7.49 -3.95
CA THR A 165 -0.39 -7.82 -5.28
C THR A 165 -1.07 -9.09 -5.77
N SER A 166 -1.44 -9.13 -7.04
CA SER A 166 -2.07 -10.29 -7.66
C SER A 166 -1.64 -10.43 -9.11
N VAL A 167 -1.71 -11.63 -9.64
CA VAL A 167 -1.51 -11.87 -11.08
C VAL A 167 -2.78 -11.49 -11.82
N GLY A 168 -2.63 -10.73 -12.90
CA GLY A 168 -3.78 -10.28 -13.66
C GLY A 168 -3.44 -9.33 -14.80
N ILE A 169 -4.45 -8.61 -15.24
CA ILE A 169 -4.40 -7.59 -16.28
C ILE A 169 -5.17 -6.36 -15.84
N GLU A 170 -4.64 -5.18 -16.09
CA GLU A 170 -5.34 -3.91 -15.95
C GLU A 170 -5.29 -3.15 -17.27
N MET A 171 -6.44 -2.64 -17.71
CA MET A 171 -6.62 -1.86 -18.92
C MET A 171 -7.09 -0.46 -18.54
N TYR A 172 -6.39 0.55 -19.03
CA TYR A 172 -6.65 1.96 -18.72
C TYR A 172 -7.02 2.73 -19.97
N TYR A 173 -7.90 3.68 -19.80
CA TYR A 173 -8.24 4.68 -20.80
C TYR A 173 -8.11 6.08 -20.18
N PHE A 174 -7.33 6.96 -20.80
CA PHE A 174 -7.08 8.33 -20.35
C PHE A 174 -7.51 9.31 -21.43
N LYS A 175 -8.37 10.26 -21.09
CA LYS A 175 -8.78 11.32 -22.00
C LYS A 175 -9.31 12.54 -21.24
N ASN A 176 -8.81 13.74 -21.60
CA ASN A 176 -9.32 15.01 -21.07
C ASN A 176 -9.39 15.07 -19.54
N ASP A 177 -8.28 14.78 -18.88
CA ASP A 177 -8.15 14.73 -17.41
C ASP A 177 -8.97 13.61 -16.73
N MET A 178 -9.76 12.85 -17.48
CA MET A 178 -10.50 11.68 -16.99
C MET A 178 -9.73 10.40 -17.27
N PHE A 179 -9.91 9.44 -16.38
CA PHE A 179 -9.43 8.09 -16.60
C PHE A 179 -10.45 7.04 -16.17
N ALA A 180 -10.40 5.92 -16.86
CA ALA A 180 -11.12 4.70 -16.50
C ALA A 180 -10.15 3.53 -16.47
N MET A 181 -10.36 2.58 -15.57
CA MET A 181 -9.59 1.36 -15.51
C MET A 181 -10.54 0.17 -15.29
N PHE A 182 -10.27 -0.92 -15.98
CA PHE A 182 -10.83 -2.22 -15.75
C PHE A 182 -9.72 -3.23 -15.53
N GLY A 183 -9.83 -4.02 -14.46
CA GLY A 183 -8.86 -5.04 -14.09
C GLY A 183 -9.51 -6.40 -13.87
N LEU A 184 -8.75 -7.44 -14.19
CA LEU A 184 -9.03 -8.83 -13.86
C LEU A 184 -7.83 -9.39 -13.13
N SER A 185 -8.04 -10.10 -12.03
CA SER A 185 -6.97 -10.73 -11.26
C SER A 185 -7.41 -12.03 -10.61
N ASN A 186 -6.46 -12.81 -10.12
CA ASN A 186 -6.76 -14.02 -9.37
C ASN A 186 -7.39 -13.77 -7.99
N GLY A 187 -7.57 -12.52 -7.56
CA GLY A 187 -8.16 -12.17 -6.26
C GLY A 187 -7.32 -12.52 -5.03
N ALA A 188 -6.27 -13.29 -5.20
CA ALA A 188 -5.38 -13.77 -4.15
C ALA A 188 -3.92 -13.59 -4.55
N LEU A 189 -3.06 -13.34 -3.55
CA LEU A 189 -1.60 -13.27 -3.77
C LEU A 189 -1.05 -14.65 -4.19
N LYS A 190 -1.53 -15.71 -3.53
CA LYS A 190 -1.21 -17.12 -3.82
C LYS A 190 -2.52 -17.89 -3.83
N PRO A 191 -3.15 -18.12 -4.99
CA PRO A 191 -4.37 -18.90 -5.08
C PRO A 191 -4.15 -20.32 -4.55
N GLU A 192 -5.04 -20.78 -3.69
CA GLU A 192 -5.02 -22.15 -3.19
C GLU A 192 -6.03 -22.99 -4.00
N LEU A 193 -5.56 -24.07 -4.61
CA LEU A 193 -6.40 -24.92 -5.49
C LEU A 193 -7.11 -26.04 -4.74
N ALA A 194 -6.49 -26.54 -3.67
CA ALA A 194 -7.04 -27.62 -2.86
C ALA A 194 -6.48 -27.60 -1.44
N GLY A 195 -7.24 -28.10 -0.49
CA GLY A 195 -6.82 -28.36 0.88
C GLY A 195 -6.70 -29.86 1.12
N TYR A 196 -5.66 -30.29 1.82
CA TYR A 196 -5.49 -31.69 2.26
C TYR A 196 -6.02 -31.87 3.68
N ASN A 197 -6.98 -32.78 3.83
CA ASN A 197 -7.48 -33.18 5.12
C ASN A 197 -6.76 -34.47 5.58
N SER A 198 -5.85 -34.30 6.55
CA SER A 198 -5.06 -35.43 7.06
C SER A 198 -5.89 -36.48 7.83
N SER A 199 -7.07 -36.14 8.29
CA SER A 199 -7.96 -37.08 9.02
C SER A 199 -8.71 -38.00 8.06
N THR A 200 -9.09 -37.54 6.88
CA THR A 200 -9.76 -38.33 5.84
C THR A 200 -8.82 -38.81 4.75
N ASN A 201 -7.58 -38.30 4.72
CA ASN A 201 -6.58 -38.56 3.71
C ASN A 201 -7.03 -38.17 2.28
N GLU A 202 -7.84 -37.12 2.18
CA GLU A 202 -8.45 -36.65 0.93
C GLU A 202 -8.11 -35.18 0.67
N TYR A 203 -8.12 -34.81 -0.62
CA TYR A 203 -8.09 -33.41 -1.04
C TYR A 203 -9.49 -32.86 -1.24
N THR A 204 -9.75 -31.68 -0.71
CA THR A 204 -10.92 -30.88 -1.05
C THR A 204 -10.48 -29.82 -2.06
N GLU A 205 -10.99 -29.87 -3.27
CA GLU A 205 -10.75 -28.85 -4.30
C GLU A 205 -11.41 -27.52 -3.92
N TYR A 206 -10.70 -26.43 -4.22
CA TYR A 206 -11.20 -25.08 -4.05
C TYR A 206 -11.46 -24.46 -5.42
N ASN A 207 -12.59 -23.84 -5.62
CA ASN A 207 -12.96 -23.19 -6.89
C ASN A 207 -12.18 -21.87 -7.15
N THR A 208 -11.00 -21.70 -6.58
CA THR A 208 -10.21 -20.47 -6.68
C THR A 208 -9.59 -20.23 -8.05
N ALA A 209 -9.50 -21.27 -8.89
CA ALA A 209 -8.94 -21.15 -10.24
C ALA A 209 -9.97 -20.71 -11.29
N GLU A 210 -11.26 -20.77 -10.98
CA GLU A 210 -12.36 -20.54 -11.94
C GLU A 210 -12.96 -19.15 -11.81
N GLU A 211 -12.76 -18.44 -10.70
CA GLU A 211 -13.39 -17.15 -10.43
C GLU A 211 -12.35 -16.03 -10.29
N LEU A 212 -12.41 -15.10 -11.24
CA LEU A 212 -11.54 -13.92 -11.22
C LEU A 212 -12.14 -12.80 -10.36
N ALA A 213 -11.28 -12.02 -9.73
CA ALA A 213 -11.68 -10.75 -9.14
C ALA A 213 -11.71 -9.66 -10.22
N TYR A 214 -12.69 -8.78 -10.11
CA TYR A 214 -12.93 -7.66 -11.02
C TYR A 214 -12.62 -6.36 -10.29
N ILE A 215 -11.89 -5.48 -10.97
CA ILE A 215 -11.53 -4.15 -10.47
C ILE A 215 -12.01 -3.11 -11.46
N PHE A 216 -12.74 -2.11 -10.97
CA PHE A 216 -13.14 -0.96 -11.78
C PHE A 216 -12.69 0.30 -11.08
N LYS A 217 -12.20 1.28 -11.84
CA LYS A 217 -11.86 2.59 -11.33
C LYS A 217 -12.18 3.66 -12.34
N LEU A 218 -12.80 4.72 -11.86
CA LEU A 218 -13.07 5.93 -12.65
C LEU A 218 -12.51 7.11 -11.88
N GLY A 219 -11.99 8.09 -12.59
CA GLY A 219 -11.51 9.29 -11.93
C GLY A 219 -11.28 10.46 -12.87
N PHE A 220 -11.05 11.57 -12.21
CA PHE A 220 -10.72 12.85 -12.82
C PHE A 220 -9.52 13.41 -12.05
N ASP A 221 -8.47 13.87 -12.76
CA ASP A 221 -7.26 14.43 -12.19
C ASP A 221 -6.80 15.61 -13.03
N ARG A 222 -6.97 16.81 -12.51
CA ARG A 222 -6.67 18.04 -13.25
C ARG A 222 -5.87 19.04 -12.44
N GLN A 223 -4.85 19.57 -13.10
CA GLN A 223 -4.17 20.80 -12.68
C GLN A 223 -4.97 21.98 -13.23
N PHE A 224 -5.81 22.61 -12.41
CA PHE A 224 -6.64 23.75 -12.83
C PHE A 224 -5.83 25.03 -13.01
N ARG A 225 -4.83 25.23 -12.14
CA ARG A 225 -3.89 26.34 -12.13
C ARG A 225 -2.56 25.83 -11.58
N GLU A 226 -1.48 26.58 -11.73
CA GLU A 226 -0.17 26.21 -11.18
C GLU A 226 -0.23 25.83 -9.70
N ASP A 227 -1.13 26.47 -8.93
CA ASP A 227 -1.28 26.30 -7.50
C ASP A 227 -2.49 25.44 -7.09
N LEU A 228 -3.30 24.92 -8.02
CA LEU A 228 -4.51 24.15 -7.71
C LEU A 228 -4.62 22.88 -8.55
N ARG A 229 -4.48 21.73 -7.91
CA ARG A 229 -4.78 20.41 -8.47
C ARG A 229 -5.91 19.75 -7.69
N VAL A 230 -6.82 19.12 -8.40
CA VAL A 230 -7.91 18.33 -7.81
C VAL A 230 -7.97 16.98 -8.52
N ARG A 231 -8.05 15.92 -7.71
CA ARG A 231 -8.31 14.56 -8.18
C ARG A 231 -9.46 13.95 -7.39
N ILE A 232 -10.35 13.30 -8.10
CA ILE A 232 -11.45 12.52 -7.52
C ILE A 232 -11.41 11.16 -8.20
N SER A 233 -11.51 10.09 -7.43
CA SER A 233 -11.62 8.74 -7.97
C SER A 233 -12.61 7.89 -7.20
N SER A 234 -13.25 6.96 -7.91
CA SER A 234 -14.10 5.92 -7.35
C SER A 234 -13.59 4.57 -7.83
N SER A 235 -13.50 3.61 -6.92
CA SER A 235 -13.04 2.26 -7.21
C SER A 235 -14.01 1.23 -6.69
N VAL A 236 -14.14 0.13 -7.43
CA VAL A 236 -14.94 -1.05 -7.06
C VAL A 236 -14.04 -2.27 -7.19
N TYR A 237 -14.08 -3.14 -6.19
CA TYR A 237 -13.45 -4.45 -6.20
C TYR A 237 -14.51 -5.50 -5.90
N ILE A 238 -14.61 -6.50 -6.75
CA ILE A 238 -15.54 -7.63 -6.59
C ILE A 238 -14.73 -8.91 -6.73
N SER A 239 -14.63 -9.65 -5.65
CA SER A 239 -14.07 -10.99 -5.62
C SER A 239 -15.21 -11.94 -5.26
N PRO A 240 -15.74 -12.69 -6.24
CA PRO A 240 -16.71 -13.75 -5.95
C PRO A 240 -16.03 -14.84 -5.11
N LYS A 241 -16.55 -16.01 -5.02
CA LYS A 241 -16.01 -17.03 -4.11
C LYS A 241 -14.55 -17.35 -4.39
N HIS A 242 -13.68 -17.01 -3.45
CA HIS A 242 -12.28 -17.38 -3.41
C HIS A 242 -11.94 -18.07 -2.10
N HIS A 243 -11.05 -19.05 -2.11
CA HIS A 243 -10.63 -19.68 -0.86
C HIS A 243 -9.78 -18.74 -0.01
N LYS A 244 -9.02 -17.81 -0.63
CA LYS A 244 -8.06 -16.94 0.07
C LYS A 244 -7.90 -15.58 -0.58
N GLY A 245 -9.02 -14.83 -0.67
CA GLY A 245 -8.98 -13.45 -1.14
C GLY A 245 -8.09 -12.58 -0.25
N SER A 246 -7.20 -11.76 -0.85
CA SER A 246 -6.09 -11.14 -0.13
C SER A 246 -6.10 -9.61 -0.09
N LEU A 247 -7.17 -8.93 -0.53
CA LEU A 247 -7.23 -7.46 -0.59
C LEU A 247 -6.85 -6.80 0.75
N TYR A 248 -7.26 -7.37 1.89
CA TYR A 248 -7.01 -6.83 3.23
C TYR A 248 -5.98 -7.62 4.04
N SER A 249 -5.33 -8.61 3.46
CA SER A 249 -4.44 -9.51 4.21
C SER A 249 -3.02 -9.63 3.64
N ALA A 250 -2.78 -9.19 2.42
CA ALA A 250 -1.51 -9.39 1.72
C ALA A 250 -0.64 -8.12 1.68
N GLU A 251 -0.68 -7.34 2.73
CA GLU A 251 0.17 -6.16 2.87
C GLU A 251 1.64 -6.52 3.03
N ARG A 252 2.53 -5.65 2.54
CA ARG A 252 3.98 -5.81 2.64
C ARG A 252 4.58 -5.05 3.82
N ALA A 253 4.20 -3.80 3.98
CA ALA A 253 4.74 -2.93 5.03
C ALA A 253 4.01 -3.06 6.36
N GLY A 254 2.83 -3.67 6.39
CA GLY A 254 1.97 -3.75 7.56
C GLY A 254 1.48 -2.39 8.03
N SER A 255 1.15 -2.30 9.33
CA SER A 255 0.72 -1.05 9.96
C SER A 255 1.84 -0.04 10.12
N ARG A 256 3.07 -0.48 10.11
CA ARG A 256 4.32 0.20 10.51
C ARG A 256 4.47 0.40 12.02
N TYR A 257 3.57 -0.16 12.84
CA TYR A 257 3.69 -0.24 14.30
C TYR A 257 3.93 -1.69 14.69
N TYR A 258 4.98 -1.95 15.46
CA TYR A 258 5.42 -3.30 15.74
C TYR A 258 4.97 -3.75 17.11
N MET A 259 4.43 -4.96 17.22
CA MET A 259 4.05 -5.64 18.45
C MET A 259 2.97 -4.94 19.29
N VAL A 260 2.32 -3.88 18.79
CA VAL A 260 1.26 -3.20 19.54
C VAL A 260 0.05 -4.10 19.71
N MET A 261 -0.58 -4.08 20.88
CA MET A 261 -1.77 -4.87 21.24
C MET A 261 -1.57 -6.41 21.13
N ASN A 262 -0.34 -6.90 21.18
CA ASN A 262 -0.10 -8.33 21.28
C ASN A 262 -0.22 -8.78 22.75
N GLU A 263 -0.99 -9.83 22.96
CA GLU A 263 -1.25 -10.42 24.28
C GLU A 263 -0.10 -11.35 24.70
N GLU A 264 0.20 -11.38 25.98
CA GLU A 264 1.02 -12.43 26.58
C GLU A 264 0.25 -13.76 26.51
N LYS A 265 0.62 -14.62 25.59
CA LYS A 265 0.03 -15.97 25.48
C LYS A 265 1.11 -17.02 25.58
N PRO A 266 0.81 -18.19 26.22
CA PRO A 266 1.65 -19.35 26.03
C PRO A 266 1.77 -19.66 24.55
N VAL A 267 2.99 -19.95 24.12
CA VAL A 267 3.22 -20.27 22.71
C VAL A 267 2.77 -21.70 22.45
N ASP A 268 1.93 -21.87 21.44
CA ASP A 268 1.60 -23.19 20.93
C ASP A 268 2.81 -23.74 20.15
N THR A 269 3.42 -24.79 20.70
CA THR A 269 4.60 -25.45 20.11
C THR A 269 4.23 -26.40 18.97
N ASN A 270 2.93 -26.61 18.69
CA ASN A 270 2.46 -27.49 17.60
C ASN A 270 2.26 -26.79 16.26
N ILE A 271 2.88 -25.63 16.06
CA ILE A 271 2.71 -24.81 14.86
C ILE A 271 3.51 -25.40 13.70
N THR A 272 2.85 -25.58 12.56
CA THR A 272 3.44 -26.15 11.32
C THR A 272 3.94 -25.10 10.34
N ASP A 273 3.56 -23.82 10.51
CA ASP A 273 4.00 -22.70 9.70
C ASP A 273 5.41 -22.26 10.12
N GLU A 274 6.32 -22.15 9.14
CA GLU A 274 7.73 -21.83 9.39
C GLU A 274 7.93 -20.46 10.05
N TYR A 275 7.11 -19.47 9.68
CA TYR A 275 7.05 -18.16 10.33
C TYR A 275 6.57 -18.24 11.79
N GLN A 276 5.59 -19.08 12.03
CA GLN A 276 5.09 -19.32 13.39
C GLN A 276 6.06 -20.18 14.20
N LYS A 277 6.81 -21.10 13.56
CA LYS A 277 7.89 -21.85 14.21
C LYS A 277 8.97 -20.97 14.80
N ASP A 278 9.33 -19.91 14.12
CA ASP A 278 10.33 -18.98 14.65
C ASP A 278 9.84 -18.23 15.87
N ILE A 279 8.59 -17.77 15.82
CA ILE A 279 7.92 -17.20 16.98
C ILE A 279 7.90 -18.23 18.11
N ALA A 280 7.53 -19.49 17.80
CA ALA A 280 7.50 -20.57 18.77
C ALA A 280 8.90 -20.94 19.31
N THR A 281 9.91 -20.95 18.45
CA THR A 281 11.29 -21.28 18.85
C THR A 281 11.89 -20.20 19.73
N ASP A 282 11.63 -18.92 19.45
CA ASP A 282 12.08 -17.83 20.29
C ASP A 282 11.27 -17.72 21.60
N ALA A 283 9.99 -18.07 21.56
CA ALA A 283 9.18 -18.13 22.77
C ALA A 283 9.47 -19.37 23.63
N ALA A 284 9.87 -20.50 23.02
CA ALA A 284 10.45 -21.61 23.74
C ALA A 284 11.76 -21.23 24.46
N LYS A 285 12.41 -20.15 24.01
CA LYS A 285 13.53 -19.48 24.68
C LYS A 285 13.08 -18.35 25.63
N ASN A 286 11.77 -18.22 25.90
CA ASN A 286 11.18 -17.10 26.67
C ASN A 286 11.52 -15.71 26.12
N ALA A 287 11.68 -15.56 24.80
CA ALA A 287 11.99 -14.30 24.16
C ALA A 287 11.03 -14.01 22.99
N VAL A 288 10.54 -12.79 22.90
CA VAL A 288 9.73 -12.29 21.78
C VAL A 288 10.47 -11.17 21.11
N ASN A 289 10.71 -11.30 19.81
CA ASN A 289 11.40 -10.29 19.03
C ASN A 289 10.48 -9.09 18.79
N ALA A 290 11.00 -7.88 19.01
CA ALA A 290 10.28 -6.62 18.82
C ALA A 290 9.76 -6.39 17.38
N SER A 291 10.31 -7.08 16.39
CA SER A 291 9.95 -6.90 14.97
C SER A 291 8.98 -7.96 14.43
N TYR A 292 8.54 -8.92 15.21
CA TYR A 292 7.73 -10.03 14.73
C TYR A 292 6.41 -9.61 14.10
N ASN A 293 5.64 -8.73 14.71
CA ASN A 293 4.33 -8.38 14.22
C ASN A 293 4.28 -6.96 13.68
N ALA A 294 4.62 -6.81 12.40
CA ALA A 294 4.52 -5.55 11.68
C ALA A 294 3.09 -5.15 11.32
N SER A 295 2.15 -6.11 11.33
CA SER A 295 0.73 -5.88 11.03
C SER A 295 -0.09 -5.49 12.25
N SER A 296 0.53 -5.45 13.44
CA SER A 296 -0.16 -5.14 14.69
C SER A 296 -0.82 -3.74 14.64
N GLY A 297 -1.96 -3.60 15.31
CA GLY A 297 -2.72 -2.34 15.29
C GLY A 297 -3.56 -2.11 14.02
N ARG A 298 -3.54 -3.03 13.03
CA ARG A 298 -4.48 -3.07 11.91
C ARG A 298 -5.77 -3.77 12.30
N TRP A 299 -6.80 -3.47 11.55
CA TRP A 299 -8.08 -4.16 11.63
C TRP A 299 -8.83 -4.06 10.31
N GLY A 300 -9.35 -5.18 9.86
CA GLY A 300 -10.09 -5.33 8.61
C GLY A 300 -10.60 -6.76 8.48
N PRO A 301 -11.23 -7.10 7.37
CA PRO A 301 -11.78 -8.44 7.12
C PRO A 301 -10.72 -9.55 7.16
N GLY A 302 -9.46 -9.20 6.85
CA GLY A 302 -8.40 -10.20 6.72
C GLY A 302 -8.51 -10.96 5.40
N THR A 303 -8.36 -12.28 5.46
CA THR A 303 -8.52 -13.18 4.32
C THR A 303 -10.00 -13.47 4.09
N THR A 304 -10.47 -13.28 2.85
CA THR A 304 -11.89 -13.37 2.49
C THR A 304 -12.18 -14.51 1.54
N SER A 305 -13.35 -15.12 1.65
CA SER A 305 -13.91 -16.05 0.65
C SER A 305 -14.75 -15.31 -0.38
N GLU A 306 -15.48 -14.28 0.01
CA GLU A 306 -16.19 -13.34 -0.86
C GLU A 306 -15.89 -11.91 -0.40
N ASN A 307 -15.73 -10.97 -1.36
CA ASN A 307 -15.52 -9.58 -1.03
C ASN A 307 -16.08 -8.64 -2.08
N LYS A 308 -16.84 -7.65 -1.63
CA LYS A 308 -17.29 -6.49 -2.41
C LYS A 308 -16.83 -5.23 -1.69
N ALA A 309 -15.95 -4.46 -2.33
CA ALA A 309 -15.40 -3.25 -1.75
C ALA A 309 -15.58 -2.05 -2.69
N TYR A 310 -15.92 -0.92 -2.10
CA TYR A 310 -16.16 0.35 -2.78
C TYR A 310 -15.37 1.44 -2.09
N MET A 311 -14.60 2.22 -2.86
CA MET A 311 -13.78 3.29 -2.31
C MET A 311 -13.98 4.58 -3.10
N LEU A 312 -14.14 5.68 -2.39
CA LEU A 312 -14.12 7.05 -2.92
C LEU A 312 -12.92 7.77 -2.37
N ASN A 313 -12.16 8.43 -3.24
CA ASN A 313 -11.01 9.24 -2.86
C ASN A 313 -11.14 10.68 -3.40
N LEU A 314 -10.68 11.63 -2.61
CA LEU A 314 -10.52 13.03 -2.98
C LEU A 314 -9.11 13.48 -2.61
N PHE A 315 -8.38 14.02 -3.59
CA PHE A 315 -7.12 14.70 -3.37
C PHE A 315 -7.23 16.14 -3.87
N THR A 316 -6.73 17.08 -3.08
CA THR A 316 -6.62 18.48 -3.48
C THR A 316 -5.30 19.03 -2.99
N LYS A 317 -4.54 19.67 -3.86
CA LYS A 317 -3.41 20.52 -3.49
C LYS A 317 -3.75 21.95 -3.88
N TYR A 318 -3.72 22.86 -2.90
CA TYR A 318 -3.87 24.28 -3.11
C TYR A 318 -2.75 25.04 -2.40
N LYS A 319 -1.87 25.65 -3.18
CA LYS A 319 -0.66 26.30 -2.67
C LYS A 319 0.12 25.34 -1.76
N MET A 320 0.38 25.75 -0.54
CA MET A 320 1.09 24.96 0.47
C MET A 320 0.21 23.87 1.13
N PHE A 321 -1.09 23.86 0.93
CA PHE A 321 -2.00 22.94 1.58
C PHE A 321 -2.32 21.75 0.66
N GLU A 322 -2.32 20.56 1.25
CA GLU A 322 -2.69 19.32 0.61
C GLU A 322 -3.73 18.61 1.48
N PHE A 323 -4.78 18.14 0.88
CA PHE A 323 -5.85 17.38 1.49
C PHE A 323 -6.02 16.04 0.79
N PHE A 324 -6.21 14.97 1.54
CA PHE A 324 -6.59 13.67 1.00
C PHE A 324 -7.68 13.04 1.87
N GLY A 325 -8.76 12.62 1.23
CA GLY A 325 -9.89 11.98 1.85
C GLY A 325 -10.15 10.59 1.26
N THR A 326 -10.51 9.64 2.12
CA THR A 326 -10.91 8.28 1.74
C THR A 326 -12.18 7.91 2.47
N TYR A 327 -13.14 7.37 1.72
CA TYR A 327 -14.30 6.67 2.26
C TYR A 327 -14.38 5.30 1.60
N GLU A 328 -14.43 4.24 2.39
CA GLU A 328 -14.44 2.87 1.93
C GLU A 328 -15.51 2.07 2.67
N ILE A 329 -16.22 1.22 1.94
CA ILE A 329 -17.15 0.22 2.47
C ILE A 329 -16.75 -1.13 1.89
N THR A 330 -16.75 -2.16 2.72
CA THR A 330 -16.47 -3.52 2.29
C THR A 330 -17.37 -4.51 3.00
N THR A 331 -17.94 -5.42 2.22
CA THR A 331 -18.85 -6.49 2.69
C THR A 331 -18.44 -7.82 2.09
N GLY A 332 -18.79 -8.89 2.76
CA GLY A 332 -18.54 -10.24 2.26
C GLY A 332 -18.43 -11.28 3.37
N GLU A 333 -17.64 -12.30 3.09
CA GLU A 333 -17.44 -13.44 3.98
C GLU A 333 -15.94 -13.73 4.12
N THR A 334 -15.50 -14.04 5.32
CA THR A 334 -14.12 -14.47 5.59
C THR A 334 -13.95 -15.95 5.23
N THR A 335 -12.72 -16.41 5.09
CA THR A 335 -12.40 -17.84 4.89
C THR A 335 -12.85 -18.77 6.03
N ARG A 336 -13.35 -18.21 7.13
CA ARG A 336 -13.94 -18.94 8.27
C ARG A 336 -15.46 -18.86 8.29
N ASN A 337 -16.09 -18.52 7.17
CA ASN A 337 -17.53 -18.37 6.99
C ASN A 337 -18.17 -17.37 7.96
N ALA A 338 -17.43 -16.31 8.29
CA ALA A 338 -17.95 -15.21 9.10
C ALA A 338 -18.23 -14.00 8.19
N GLU A 339 -19.45 -13.53 8.18
CA GLU A 339 -19.85 -12.33 7.47
C GLU A 339 -19.12 -11.09 8.04
N PHE A 340 -18.86 -10.11 7.19
CA PHE A 340 -18.37 -8.80 7.59
C PHE A 340 -19.05 -7.69 6.81
N ASP A 341 -19.26 -6.57 7.49
CA ASP A 341 -19.69 -5.30 6.91
C ASP A 341 -18.88 -4.21 7.61
N MET A 342 -17.90 -3.65 6.91
CA MET A 342 -16.95 -2.71 7.50
C MET A 342 -16.89 -1.43 6.68
N SER A 343 -16.74 -0.32 7.40
CA SER A 343 -16.53 0.98 6.79
C SER A 343 -15.29 1.66 7.32
N GLN A 344 -14.60 2.40 6.45
CA GLN A 344 -13.42 3.21 6.78
C GLN A 344 -13.60 4.65 6.32
N LYS A 345 -13.21 5.58 7.19
CA LYS A 345 -13.08 7.00 6.88
C LYS A 345 -11.66 7.44 7.25
N ALA A 346 -10.99 8.10 6.31
CA ALA A 346 -9.69 8.69 6.57
C ALA A 346 -9.64 10.10 5.97
N ILE A 347 -9.08 11.03 6.72
CA ILE A 347 -8.88 12.41 6.30
C ILE A 347 -7.46 12.82 6.67
N GLU A 348 -6.74 13.36 5.70
CA GLU A 348 -5.38 13.86 5.85
C GLU A 348 -5.32 15.34 5.45
N GLY A 349 -4.64 16.13 6.25
CA GLY A 349 -4.27 17.50 5.92
C GLY A 349 -2.76 17.67 6.05
N ILE A 350 -2.12 18.24 5.04
CA ILE A 350 -0.67 18.49 5.01
C ILE A 350 -0.45 19.97 4.70
N MET A 351 0.41 20.61 5.45
CA MET A 351 0.92 21.95 5.17
C MET A 351 2.41 21.84 4.83
N ARG A 352 2.77 22.24 3.61
CA ARG A 352 4.15 22.24 3.11
C ARG A 352 4.79 23.59 3.37
N LEU A 353 6.03 23.59 3.82
CA LEU A 353 6.75 24.75 4.30
C LEU A 353 8.13 24.84 3.66
N GLY A 354 8.68 26.04 3.67
CA GLY A 354 9.99 26.32 3.07
C GLY A 354 9.90 26.71 1.59
N LYS A 355 10.96 27.28 1.07
CA LYS A 355 11.02 27.82 -0.30
C LYS A 355 10.75 26.77 -1.38
N ASN A 356 11.17 25.52 -1.12
CA ASN A 356 11.01 24.38 -2.02
C ASN A 356 10.06 23.32 -1.45
N GLU A 357 9.15 23.70 -0.56
CA GLU A 357 8.23 22.78 0.12
C GLU A 357 8.93 21.60 0.84
N GLN A 358 10.18 21.79 1.25
CA GLN A 358 11.04 20.74 1.80
C GLN A 358 10.65 20.30 3.22
N PHE A 359 9.86 21.08 3.94
CA PHE A 359 9.33 20.70 5.25
C PHE A 359 7.81 20.53 5.15
N TYR A 360 7.25 19.71 6.03
CA TYR A 360 5.81 19.63 6.16
C TYR A 360 5.37 19.35 7.59
N LEU A 361 4.13 19.75 7.88
CA LEU A 361 3.35 19.31 9.02
C LEU A 361 2.10 18.62 8.50
N GLY A 362 1.71 17.53 9.13
CA GLY A 362 0.57 16.72 8.73
C GLY A 362 -0.29 16.28 9.90
N ILE A 363 -1.57 16.16 9.66
CA ILE A 363 -2.54 15.55 10.56
C ILE A 363 -3.38 14.54 9.78
N ARG A 364 -3.61 13.35 10.36
CA ARG A 364 -4.48 12.31 9.81
C ARG A 364 -5.41 11.79 10.89
N TYR A 365 -6.67 11.67 10.54
CA TYR A 365 -7.64 10.93 11.32
C TYR A 365 -8.16 9.75 10.51
N ASN A 366 -8.14 8.55 11.08
CA ASN A 366 -8.62 7.33 10.45
C ASN A 366 -9.53 6.57 11.42
N SER A 367 -10.70 6.19 10.95
CA SER A 367 -11.71 5.46 11.72
C SER A 367 -12.20 4.27 10.90
N VAL A 368 -12.26 3.10 11.52
CA VAL A 368 -12.83 1.87 10.96
C VAL A 368 -13.91 1.37 11.89
N THR A 369 -15.04 0.95 11.33
CA THR A 369 -16.21 0.45 12.07
C THR A 369 -16.66 -0.88 11.46
N ASN A 370 -17.05 -1.84 12.30
CA ASN A 370 -17.79 -3.02 11.88
C ASN A 370 -19.29 -2.73 12.08
N ASP A 371 -20.04 -2.75 11.00
CA ASP A 371 -21.44 -2.34 10.96
C ASP A 371 -22.44 -3.49 11.19
N LEU A 372 -21.97 -4.76 11.27
CA LEU A 372 -22.81 -5.95 11.52
C LEU A 372 -23.36 -6.04 12.96
N LYS A 373 -22.79 -5.31 13.91
CA LYS A 373 -23.16 -5.41 15.32
C LYS A 373 -23.98 -4.21 15.78
N ASP A 374 -24.95 -4.45 16.66
CA ASP A 374 -25.74 -3.38 17.31
C ASP A 374 -24.83 -2.41 18.09
N ALA A 375 -23.86 -2.95 18.84
CA ALA A 375 -22.79 -2.17 19.45
C ALA A 375 -21.58 -2.19 18.54
N LYS A 376 -21.51 -1.26 17.59
CA LYS A 376 -20.47 -1.19 16.56
C LYS A 376 -19.07 -1.16 17.17
N ASP A 377 -18.30 -2.20 16.90
CA ASP A 377 -16.86 -2.20 17.18
C ASP A 377 -16.21 -1.12 16.32
N SER A 378 -15.36 -0.29 16.87
CA SER A 378 -14.63 0.70 16.08
C SER A 378 -13.21 0.93 16.59
N ILE A 379 -12.31 1.24 15.64
CA ILE A 379 -10.96 1.69 15.93
C ILE A 379 -10.78 3.09 15.34
N ASN A 380 -10.25 3.99 16.18
CA ASN A 380 -9.98 5.37 15.78
C ASN A 380 -8.51 5.69 16.02
N ARG A 381 -7.85 6.28 15.02
CA ARG A 381 -6.45 6.71 15.09
C ARG A 381 -6.31 8.17 14.70
N LEU A 382 -5.56 8.90 15.51
CA LEU A 382 -5.07 10.24 15.20
C LEU A 382 -3.56 10.19 15.06
N GLN A 383 -3.04 10.78 14.00
CA GLN A 383 -1.62 10.91 13.72
C GLN A 383 -1.29 12.38 13.47
N ILE A 384 -0.21 12.86 14.07
CA ILE A 384 0.37 14.19 13.83
C ILE A 384 1.81 13.94 13.41
N ALA A 385 2.19 14.42 12.24
CA ALA A 385 3.50 14.16 11.68
C ALA A 385 4.20 15.46 11.26
N GLY A 386 5.50 15.43 11.30
CA GLY A 386 6.36 16.40 10.66
C GLY A 386 7.44 15.69 9.85
N GLY A 387 7.86 16.29 8.76
CA GLY A 387 8.91 15.72 7.95
C GLY A 387 9.76 16.75 7.23
N TRP A 388 10.89 16.26 6.77
CA TRP A 388 11.87 16.99 6.04
C TRP A 388 12.34 16.16 4.83
N ASP A 389 12.08 16.66 3.64
CA ASP A 389 12.65 16.17 2.39
C ASP A 389 14.08 16.75 2.28
N LEU A 390 15.08 16.04 2.84
CA LEU A 390 16.48 16.47 2.84
C LEU A 390 17.00 16.57 1.40
N THR A 391 16.61 15.63 0.57
CA THR A 391 16.82 15.62 -0.88
C THR A 391 15.60 14.97 -1.54
N LYS A 392 15.54 14.95 -2.88
CA LYS A 392 14.52 14.20 -3.61
C LYS A 392 14.51 12.69 -3.30
N ASN A 393 15.59 12.17 -2.75
CA ASN A 393 15.84 10.76 -2.50
C ASN A 393 15.87 10.39 -1.01
N LEU A 394 15.84 11.38 -0.11
CA LEU A 394 15.99 11.17 1.34
C LEU A 394 14.99 12.00 2.11
N LYS A 395 14.18 11.34 2.92
CA LYS A 395 13.15 11.94 3.78
C LYS A 395 13.34 11.50 5.23
N ALA A 396 13.27 12.43 6.15
CA ALA A 396 13.15 12.17 7.58
C ALA A 396 11.75 12.53 8.05
N LYS A 397 11.16 11.68 8.90
CA LYS A 397 9.81 11.86 9.45
C LYS A 397 9.80 11.62 10.95
N ILE A 398 8.96 12.36 11.65
CA ILE A 398 8.56 12.10 13.02
C ILE A 398 7.04 12.11 13.09
N GLU A 399 6.47 11.17 13.83
CA GLU A 399 5.04 11.03 14.01
C GLU A 399 4.72 10.80 15.49
N TYR A 400 3.77 11.54 16.02
CA TYR A 400 3.04 11.14 17.23
C TYR A 400 1.70 10.56 16.83
N MET A 401 1.35 9.41 17.38
CA MET A 401 0.08 8.77 17.10
C MET A 401 -0.61 8.28 18.37
N THR A 402 -1.95 8.20 18.30
CA THR A 402 -2.79 7.54 19.29
C THR A 402 -3.89 6.77 18.60
N GLN A 403 -4.08 5.51 19.02
CA GLN A 403 -5.17 4.63 18.56
C GLN A 403 -5.99 4.15 19.74
N LYS A 404 -7.31 4.12 19.58
CA LYS A 404 -8.26 3.68 20.60
C LYS A 404 -9.22 2.65 20.01
N TYR A 405 -9.51 1.63 20.78
CA TYR A 405 -10.47 0.57 20.52
C TYR A 405 -11.75 0.85 21.28
N LYS A 406 -12.88 0.80 20.62
CA LYS A 406 -14.19 1.04 21.22
C LYS A 406 -15.08 -0.18 20.98
N ASN A 407 -15.73 -0.67 22.04
CA ASN A 407 -16.60 -1.83 22.07
C ASN A 407 -15.91 -3.17 21.73
N PHE A 408 -14.58 -3.21 21.71
CA PHE A 408 -13.82 -4.43 21.46
C PHE A 408 -13.78 -5.35 22.68
N THR A 409 -14.41 -6.50 22.57
CA THR A 409 -14.36 -7.54 23.62
C THR A 409 -12.94 -8.06 23.83
N ARG A 410 -12.17 -8.20 22.73
CA ARG A 410 -10.78 -8.67 22.81
C ARG A 410 -9.84 -7.66 23.47
N TYR A 411 -10.09 -6.36 23.33
CA TYR A 411 -9.27 -5.30 23.91
C TYR A 411 -10.14 -4.26 24.60
N PRO A 412 -10.73 -4.60 25.76
CA PRO A 412 -11.56 -3.64 26.50
C PRO A 412 -10.73 -2.39 26.84
N GLU A 413 -11.26 -1.21 26.55
CA GLU A 413 -10.57 0.06 26.74
C GLU A 413 -9.17 0.13 26.07
N GLY A 414 -8.96 -0.71 25.05
CA GLY A 414 -7.68 -0.87 24.37
C GLY A 414 -7.20 0.44 23.76
N LYS A 415 -5.92 0.71 23.91
CA LYS A 415 -5.26 1.87 23.30
C LYS A 415 -3.77 1.67 23.15
N PHE A 416 -3.19 2.37 22.18
CA PHE A 416 -1.76 2.57 22.12
C PHE A 416 -1.43 3.95 21.61
N HIS A 417 -0.29 4.49 22.00
CA HIS A 417 0.16 5.84 21.62
C HIS A 417 1.67 5.95 21.76
N GLY A 418 2.26 6.87 21.05
CA GLY A 418 3.69 7.12 21.16
C GLY A 418 4.28 7.85 19.96
N ILE A 419 5.59 7.79 19.88
CA ILE A 419 6.38 8.47 18.85
C ILE A 419 7.04 7.43 17.95
N MET A 420 6.97 7.69 16.65
CA MET A 420 7.74 7.01 15.62
C MET A 420 8.65 8.00 14.91
N MET A 421 9.86 7.58 14.58
CA MET A 421 10.71 8.28 13.63
C MET A 421 11.03 7.36 12.47
N GLU A 422 11.20 7.92 11.29
CA GLU A 422 11.50 7.14 10.09
C GLU A 422 12.43 7.89 9.15
N PHE A 423 13.47 7.21 8.68
CA PHE A 423 14.27 7.63 7.54
C PHE A 423 13.90 6.77 6.35
N ALA A 424 13.56 7.42 5.25
CA ALA A 424 13.22 6.78 3.98
C ALA A 424 14.19 7.24 2.90
N VAL A 425 14.75 6.27 2.18
CA VAL A 425 15.65 6.49 1.03
C VAL A 425 15.00 5.85 -0.19
N SER A 426 15.02 6.56 -1.34
CA SER A 426 14.58 6.04 -2.63
C SER A 426 15.48 6.57 -3.75
N PHE A 427 15.98 5.74 -4.64
CA PHE A 427 16.89 6.10 -5.73
C PHE A 427 16.64 5.34 -7.01
#